data_bd618d2ee20d10444b25e31ca9a3e085
#
_entry.id   bd618d2ee20d10444b25e31ca9a3e085
#
_cell.length_a   1.000
_cell.length_b   1.000
_cell.length_c   1.000
_cell.angle_alpha   90.00
_cell.angle_beta   90.00
_cell.angle_gamma   90.00
#
_symmetry.space_group_name_H-M   'P 1'
#
loop_
_entity.id
_entity.type
_entity.pdbx_description
1 polymer ?
#
loop_
_entity_poly.entity_id
_entity_poly.type
_entity_poly.pdbx_seq_one_letter_code
_entity_poly.pdbx_strand_id
1 'polypeptide(L)'
;VHANLEFVLRATGWKNKVDIHMRIDEVLEQVGMQGKGYKMPNELSGGEQQRIVIARAILNKPELILADEPTGNLDVETGKVIVELLRNICSQGSAILMITHNLNLLTEYPGKVYRFADHHIEEKTTEFGNFSKQDAE
;
A
#
# COMPACT_ATOMS: atom_id res chain seq x y z
N VAL A 1 -11.20 -2.11 13.94
CA VAL A 1 -10.74 -1.52 12.67
C VAL A 1 -11.32 -0.14 12.48
N HIS A 2 -12.64 0.01 12.39
CA HIS A 2 -13.29 1.29 12.13
C HIS A 2 -12.82 2.43 13.04
N ALA A 3 -12.81 2.22 14.37
CA ALA A 3 -12.38 3.23 15.33
C ALA A 3 -10.93 3.72 15.09
N ASN A 4 -10.03 2.84 14.62
CA ASN A 4 -8.65 3.21 14.30
C ASN A 4 -8.58 4.12 13.07
N LEU A 5 -9.36 3.83 12.02
CA LEU A 5 -9.43 4.65 10.82
C LEU A 5 -10.11 6.00 11.11
N GLU A 6 -11.20 6.00 11.88
CA GLU A 6 -11.89 7.21 12.31
C GLU A 6 -10.96 8.14 13.11
N PHE A 7 -10.16 7.57 14.02
CA PHE A 7 -9.18 8.35 14.78
C PHE A 7 -8.22 9.12 13.88
N VAL A 8 -7.70 8.49 12.83
CA VAL A 8 -6.78 9.14 11.88
C VAL A 8 -7.46 10.28 11.14
N LEU A 9 -8.67 10.08 10.62
CA LEU A 9 -9.42 11.13 9.93
C LEU A 9 -9.70 12.32 10.85
N ARG A 10 -10.13 12.07 12.09
CA ARG A 10 -10.34 13.14 13.07
C ARG A 10 -9.06 13.89 13.41
N ALA A 11 -7.95 13.18 13.60
CA ALA A 11 -6.64 13.78 13.87
C ALA A 11 -6.13 14.65 12.70
N THR A 12 -6.57 14.36 11.48
CA THR A 12 -6.24 15.14 10.27
C THR A 12 -7.29 16.17 9.88
N GLY A 13 -8.23 16.48 10.80
CA GLY A 13 -9.12 17.63 10.69
C GLY A 13 -10.53 17.33 10.16
N TRP A 14 -10.88 16.07 9.90
CA TRP A 14 -12.23 15.70 9.50
C TRP A 14 -13.21 15.84 10.67
N LYS A 15 -14.32 16.52 10.45
CA LYS A 15 -15.30 16.83 11.52
C LYS A 15 -16.66 16.18 11.28
N ASN A 16 -17.08 16.09 10.02
CA ASN A 16 -18.39 15.56 9.68
C ASN A 16 -18.40 14.03 9.83
N LYS A 17 -19.29 13.52 10.66
CA LYS A 17 -19.42 12.07 10.90
C LYS A 17 -19.81 11.29 9.64
N VAL A 18 -20.69 11.85 8.82
CA VAL A 18 -21.17 11.19 7.60
C VAL A 18 -20.01 11.02 6.62
N ASP A 19 -19.24 12.09 6.37
CA ASP A 19 -18.09 12.07 5.47
C ASP A 19 -17.02 11.10 5.96
N ILE A 20 -16.78 11.05 7.28
CA ILE A 20 -15.85 10.11 7.91
C ILE A 20 -16.28 8.66 7.64
N HIS A 21 -17.56 8.32 7.88
CA HIS A 21 -18.06 6.96 7.64
C HIS A 21 -17.97 6.59 6.17
N MET A 22 -18.42 7.47 5.27
CA MET A 22 -18.32 7.22 3.83
C MET A 22 -16.89 6.99 3.39
N ARG A 23 -15.93 7.78 3.91
CA ARG A 23 -14.52 7.61 3.55
C ARG A 23 -13.93 6.32 4.09
N ILE A 24 -14.31 5.89 5.30
CA ILE A 24 -13.88 4.62 5.86
C ILE A 24 -14.42 3.45 5.02
N ASP A 25 -15.70 3.48 4.67
CA ASP A 25 -16.31 2.44 3.85
C ASP A 25 -15.65 2.36 2.46
N GLU A 26 -15.38 3.50 1.83
CA GLU A 26 -14.68 3.59 0.54
C GLU A 26 -13.28 2.95 0.62
N VAL A 27 -12.47 3.27 1.65
CA VAL A 27 -11.12 2.69 1.73
C VAL A 27 -11.15 1.21 2.13
N LEU A 28 -12.10 0.77 2.95
CA LEU A 28 -12.27 -0.64 3.28
C LEU A 28 -12.66 -1.46 2.05
N GLU A 29 -13.50 -0.92 1.19
CA GLU A 29 -13.83 -1.52 -0.10
C GLU A 29 -12.59 -1.59 -0.99
N GLN A 30 -11.86 -0.50 -1.11
CA GLN A 30 -10.67 -0.40 -1.95
C GLN A 30 -9.59 -1.41 -1.59
N VAL A 31 -9.45 -1.75 -0.30
CA VAL A 31 -8.50 -2.77 0.18
C VAL A 31 -9.11 -4.17 0.33
N GLY A 32 -10.37 -4.38 -0.09
CA GLY A 32 -11.06 -5.67 0.00
C GLY A 32 -11.38 -6.11 1.44
N MET A 33 -11.72 -5.16 2.31
CA MET A 33 -12.05 -5.38 3.72
C MET A 33 -13.47 -4.93 4.08
N GLN A 34 -14.39 -4.89 3.09
CA GLN A 34 -15.79 -4.57 3.32
C GLN A 34 -16.39 -5.47 4.40
N GLY A 35 -17.23 -4.88 5.24
CA GLY A 35 -17.92 -5.62 6.31
C GLY A 35 -17.04 -6.07 7.46
N LYS A 36 -15.73 -5.76 7.46
CA LYS A 36 -14.79 -6.10 8.55
C LYS A 36 -14.43 -4.94 9.47
N GLY A 37 -15.07 -3.79 9.30
CA GLY A 37 -14.82 -2.59 10.10
C GLY A 37 -15.02 -2.79 11.62
N TYR A 38 -15.90 -3.71 12.02
CA TYR A 38 -16.19 -4.02 13.43
C TYR A 38 -15.11 -4.87 14.10
N LYS A 39 -14.25 -5.58 13.34
CA LYS A 39 -13.25 -6.49 13.89
C LYS A 39 -12.14 -5.76 14.67
N MET A 40 -11.62 -6.44 15.67
CA MET A 40 -10.41 -6.01 16.37
C MET A 40 -9.17 -6.47 15.60
N PRO A 41 -8.02 -5.77 15.70
CA PRO A 41 -6.80 -6.13 14.97
C PRO A 41 -6.33 -7.57 15.21
N ASN A 42 -6.50 -8.11 16.40
CA ASN A 42 -6.12 -9.48 16.76
C ASN A 42 -7.04 -10.57 16.18
N GLU A 43 -8.17 -10.19 15.60
CA GLU A 43 -9.09 -11.08 14.89
C GLU A 43 -8.80 -11.16 13.38
N LEU A 44 -7.77 -10.46 12.93
CA LEU A 44 -7.37 -10.37 11.53
C LEU A 44 -6.16 -11.24 11.24
N SER A 45 -6.13 -11.90 10.09
CA SER A 45 -4.92 -12.54 9.56
C SER A 45 -3.83 -11.50 9.25
N GLY A 46 -2.57 -11.93 9.09
CA GLY A 46 -1.46 -11.03 8.76
C GLY A 46 -1.72 -10.21 7.49
N GLY A 47 -2.23 -10.85 6.43
CA GLY A 47 -2.59 -10.17 5.19
C GLY A 47 -3.75 -9.19 5.36
N GLU A 48 -4.76 -9.52 6.19
CA GLU A 48 -5.86 -8.61 6.52
C GLU A 48 -5.37 -7.41 7.33
N GLN A 49 -4.45 -7.62 8.28
CA GLN A 49 -3.82 -6.54 9.03
C GLN A 49 -3.07 -5.59 8.10
N GLN A 50 -2.29 -6.14 7.16
CA GLN A 50 -1.55 -5.36 6.18
C GLN A 50 -2.48 -4.53 5.29
N ARG A 51 -3.62 -5.10 4.84
CA ARG A 51 -4.65 -4.35 4.11
C ARG A 51 -5.22 -3.19 4.92
N ILE A 52 -5.42 -3.36 6.22
CA ILE A 52 -5.89 -2.26 7.09
C ILE A 52 -4.80 -1.19 7.27
N VAL A 53 -3.52 -1.58 7.34
CA VAL A 53 -2.40 -0.61 7.34
C VAL A 53 -2.41 0.22 6.05
N ILE A 54 -2.63 -0.43 4.90
CA ILE A 54 -2.76 0.27 3.61
C ILE A 54 -4.02 1.16 3.58
N ALA A 55 -5.17 0.67 4.04
CA ALA A 55 -6.39 1.46 4.16
C ALA A 55 -6.16 2.75 4.95
N ARG A 56 -5.45 2.63 6.07
CA ARG A 56 -5.07 3.77 6.90
C ARG A 56 -4.18 4.77 6.16
N ALA A 57 -3.22 4.29 5.37
CA ALA A 57 -2.32 5.12 4.60
C ALA A 57 -3.05 5.95 3.53
N ILE A 58 -4.09 5.38 2.88
CA ILE A 58 -4.81 6.03 1.78
C ILE A 58 -6.02 6.89 2.23
N LEU A 59 -6.32 6.96 3.53
CA LEU A 59 -7.47 7.72 4.05
C LEU A 59 -7.53 9.16 3.54
N ASN A 60 -6.41 9.85 3.53
CA ASN A 60 -6.32 11.25 3.12
C ASN A 60 -5.88 11.45 1.66
N LYS A 61 -6.00 10.41 0.82
CA LYS A 61 -5.63 10.45 -0.62
C LYS A 61 -4.22 11.02 -0.83
N PRO A 62 -3.16 10.44 -0.24
CA PRO A 62 -1.81 10.97 -0.32
C PRO A 62 -1.28 10.91 -1.75
N GLU A 63 -0.43 11.87 -2.11
CA GLU A 63 0.31 11.86 -3.38
C GLU A 63 1.44 10.82 -3.37
N LEU A 64 2.01 10.54 -2.20
CA LEU A 64 3.11 9.58 -2.02
C LEU A 64 2.84 8.64 -0.84
N ILE A 65 3.05 7.35 -1.05
CA ILE A 65 3.02 6.31 -0.02
C ILE A 65 4.42 5.70 0.11
N LEU A 66 4.90 5.64 1.35
CA LEU A 66 6.13 4.94 1.69
C LEU A 66 5.78 3.57 2.27
N ALA A 67 6.24 2.51 1.63
CA ALA A 67 6.01 1.14 2.03
C ALA A 67 7.34 0.45 2.36
N ASP A 68 7.58 0.20 3.63
CA ASP A 68 8.78 -0.47 4.12
C ASP A 68 8.46 -1.95 4.38
N GLU A 69 9.09 -2.84 3.61
CA GLU A 69 8.89 -4.30 3.63
C GLU A 69 7.40 -4.73 3.72
N PRO A 70 6.53 -4.25 2.82
CA PRO A 70 5.08 -4.46 2.98
C PRO A 70 4.64 -5.92 2.90
N THR A 71 5.53 -6.83 2.48
CA THR A 71 5.28 -8.27 2.34
C THR A 71 6.16 -9.14 3.22
N GLY A 72 7.04 -8.55 4.04
CA GLY A 72 8.12 -9.25 4.74
C GLY A 72 7.66 -10.35 5.72
N ASN A 73 6.45 -10.24 6.28
CA ASN A 73 5.89 -11.20 7.23
C ASN A 73 4.72 -12.03 6.65
N LEU A 74 4.61 -12.07 5.31
CA LEU A 74 3.51 -12.74 4.62
C LEU A 74 4.04 -13.92 3.80
N ASP A 75 3.19 -14.92 3.59
CA ASP A 75 3.46 -15.94 2.57
C ASP A 75 3.46 -15.34 1.17
N VAL A 76 4.03 -16.06 0.21
CA VAL A 76 4.24 -15.57 -1.16
C VAL A 76 2.94 -15.13 -1.82
N GLU A 77 1.88 -15.93 -1.70
CA GLU A 77 0.58 -15.63 -2.34
C GLU A 77 -0.09 -14.40 -1.72
N THR A 78 -0.10 -14.34 -0.40
CA THR A 78 -0.61 -13.16 0.31
C THR A 78 0.21 -11.91 -0.01
N GLY A 79 1.53 -12.05 -0.11
CA GLY A 79 2.44 -10.98 -0.50
C GLY A 79 2.12 -10.41 -1.88
N LYS A 80 1.87 -11.28 -2.88
CA LYS A 80 1.44 -10.87 -4.23
C LYS A 80 0.17 -10.03 -4.20
N VAL A 81 -0.82 -10.45 -3.43
CA VAL A 81 -2.07 -9.71 -3.28
C VAL A 81 -1.83 -8.30 -2.70
N ILE A 82 -0.89 -8.14 -1.78
CA ILE A 82 -0.54 -6.83 -1.22
C ILE A 82 0.16 -5.95 -2.27
N VAL A 83 1.07 -6.52 -3.07
CA VAL A 83 1.74 -5.76 -4.13
C VAL A 83 0.76 -5.32 -5.22
N GLU A 84 -0.16 -6.20 -5.63
CA GLU A 84 -1.22 -5.86 -6.59
C GLU A 84 -2.14 -4.75 -6.05
N LEU A 85 -2.48 -4.80 -4.76
CA LEU A 85 -3.24 -3.73 -4.12
C LEU A 85 -2.50 -2.38 -4.20
N LEU A 86 -1.20 -2.36 -3.89
CA LEU A 86 -0.37 -1.15 -4.00
C LEU A 86 -0.29 -0.65 -5.45
N ARG A 87 -0.16 -1.55 -6.44
CA ARG A 87 -0.20 -1.18 -7.86
C ARG A 87 -1.53 -0.53 -8.26
N ASN A 88 -2.64 -1.09 -7.80
CA ASN A 88 -3.96 -0.50 -8.06
C ASN A 88 -4.08 0.91 -7.47
N ILE A 89 -3.55 1.14 -6.27
CA ILE A 89 -3.51 2.46 -5.65
C ILE A 89 -2.61 3.41 -6.46
N CYS A 90 -1.47 2.92 -6.94
CA CYS A 90 -0.57 3.69 -7.81
C CYS A 90 -1.27 4.13 -9.10
N SER A 91 -2.01 3.23 -9.76
CA SER A 91 -2.77 3.55 -10.98
C SER A 91 -3.89 4.58 -10.76
N GLN A 92 -4.31 4.80 -9.51
CA GLN A 92 -5.30 5.79 -9.12
C GLN A 92 -4.69 7.18 -8.81
N GLY A 93 -3.36 7.33 -8.96
CA GLY A 93 -2.68 8.62 -8.89
C GLY A 93 -1.75 8.84 -7.69
N SER A 94 -1.63 7.88 -6.76
CA SER A 94 -0.64 7.95 -5.68
C SER A 94 0.69 7.36 -6.16
N ALA A 95 1.81 8.06 -5.97
CA ALA A 95 3.13 7.45 -6.14
C ALA A 95 3.44 6.50 -4.98
N ILE A 96 4.12 5.38 -5.26
CA ILE A 96 4.54 4.43 -4.22
C ILE A 96 6.04 4.25 -4.25
N LEU A 97 6.69 4.52 -3.13
CA LEU A 97 8.08 4.17 -2.88
C LEU A 97 8.12 2.96 -1.96
N MET A 98 8.53 1.82 -2.49
CA MET A 98 8.63 0.57 -1.75
C MET A 98 10.08 0.22 -1.47
N ILE A 99 10.39 -0.12 -0.21
CA ILE A 99 11.66 -0.71 0.20
C ILE A 99 11.42 -2.19 0.38
N THR A 100 12.27 -3.04 -0.23
CA THR A 100 12.16 -4.49 -0.09
C THR A 100 13.50 -5.18 -0.31
N HIS A 101 13.70 -6.31 0.38
CA HIS A 101 14.80 -7.25 0.13
C HIS A 101 14.38 -8.41 -0.79
N ASN A 102 13.11 -8.49 -1.17
CA ASN A 102 12.60 -9.54 -2.03
C ASN A 102 12.83 -9.22 -3.52
N LEU A 103 13.93 -9.73 -4.07
CA LEU A 103 14.31 -9.50 -5.47
C LEU A 103 13.30 -10.07 -6.47
N ASN A 104 12.52 -11.10 -6.11
CA ASN A 104 11.49 -11.66 -6.99
C ASN A 104 10.40 -10.62 -7.31
N LEU A 105 10.09 -9.73 -6.39
CA LEU A 105 9.13 -8.67 -6.63
C LEU A 105 9.59 -7.71 -7.72
N LEU A 106 10.91 -7.47 -7.85
CA LEU A 106 11.46 -6.56 -8.85
C LEU A 106 11.32 -7.11 -10.28
N THR A 107 11.30 -8.44 -10.43
CA THR A 107 11.11 -9.10 -11.72
C THR A 107 9.65 -9.30 -12.08
N GLU A 108 8.78 -9.58 -11.10
CA GLU A 108 7.33 -9.75 -11.31
C GLU A 108 6.61 -8.41 -11.50
N TYR A 109 7.09 -7.37 -10.82
CA TYR A 109 6.43 -6.05 -10.78
C TYR A 109 7.41 -4.97 -11.23
N PRO A 110 7.48 -4.68 -12.54
CA PRO A 110 8.40 -3.68 -13.08
C PRO A 110 8.13 -2.29 -12.50
N GLY A 111 9.21 -1.56 -12.25
CA GLY A 111 9.20 -0.22 -11.67
C GLY A 111 10.59 0.39 -11.74
N LYS A 112 10.73 1.67 -11.37
CA LYS A 112 12.06 2.25 -11.18
C LYS A 112 12.73 1.62 -9.96
N VAL A 113 13.90 1.05 -10.15
CA VAL A 113 14.65 0.36 -9.09
C VAL A 113 15.89 1.16 -8.73
N TYR A 114 16.03 1.44 -7.46
CA TYR A 114 17.21 2.09 -6.89
C TYR A 114 17.84 1.16 -5.86
N ARG A 115 19.12 0.88 -6.02
CA ARG A 115 19.90 0.10 -5.04
C ARG A 115 20.66 1.04 -4.12
N PHE A 116 20.54 0.79 -2.82
CA PHE A 116 21.35 1.43 -1.79
C PHE A 116 22.50 0.49 -1.42
N ALA A 117 23.74 0.88 -1.68
CA ALA A 117 24.93 0.16 -1.27
C ALA A 117 26.09 1.13 -1.02
N ASP A 118 26.94 0.86 -0.03
CA ASP A 118 28.18 1.60 0.26
C ASP A 118 27.98 3.14 0.32
N HIS A 119 26.89 3.59 0.96
CA HIS A 119 26.50 5.00 1.06
C HIS A 119 26.18 5.69 -0.27
N HIS A 120 25.94 4.92 -1.32
CA HIS A 120 25.54 5.42 -2.65
C HIS A 120 24.18 4.89 -3.07
N ILE A 121 23.53 5.65 -3.95
CA ILE A 121 22.27 5.27 -4.60
C ILE A 121 22.58 5.03 -6.07
N GLU A 122 22.25 3.86 -6.57
CA GLU A 122 22.41 3.51 -7.98
C GLU A 122 21.05 3.16 -8.58
N GLU A 123 20.74 3.69 -9.76
CA GLU A 123 19.58 3.26 -10.53
C GLU A 123 19.87 1.93 -11.23
N LYS A 124 19.06 0.91 -10.97
CA LYS A 124 19.19 -0.47 -11.47
C LYS A 124 17.96 -0.94 -12.27
N THR A 125 17.15 -0.02 -12.73
CA THR A 125 15.88 -0.29 -13.42
C THR A 125 16.03 -1.29 -14.56
N THR A 126 17.10 -1.19 -15.35
CA THR A 126 17.34 -2.07 -16.51
C THR A 126 17.78 -3.49 -16.14
N GLU A 127 18.27 -3.73 -14.92
CA GLU A 127 18.67 -5.07 -14.46
C GLU A 127 17.46 -5.93 -14.07
N PHE A 128 16.35 -5.31 -13.66
CA PHE A 128 15.20 -5.99 -13.07
C PHE A 128 13.89 -5.90 -13.89
N GLY A 129 13.91 -5.31 -15.07
CA GLY A 129 12.71 -5.25 -15.89
C GLY A 129 12.93 -4.63 -17.26
N ASN A 130 12.35 -5.24 -18.28
CA ASN A 130 12.17 -4.59 -19.57
C ASN A 130 11.02 -3.57 -19.42
N PHE A 131 11.35 -2.36 -19.02
CA PHE A 131 10.43 -1.23 -19.14
C PHE A 131 10.20 -0.98 -20.62
N SER A 132 9.01 -1.25 -21.12
CA SER A 132 8.57 -0.65 -22.36
C SER A 132 8.42 0.86 -22.10
N LYS A 133 9.01 1.69 -22.95
CA LYS A 133 8.93 3.16 -22.88
C LYS A 133 7.49 3.71 -22.97
N GLN A 134 6.48 2.85 -23.02
CA GLN A 134 5.06 3.19 -23.13
C GLN A 134 4.37 3.46 -21.80
N ASP A 135 5.01 3.13 -20.65
CA ASP A 135 4.43 3.32 -19.32
C ASP A 135 4.97 4.58 -18.59
N ALA A 136 5.66 5.48 -19.31
CA ALA A 136 6.34 6.66 -18.74
C ALA A 136 5.79 8.02 -19.26
N GLU A 137 4.57 8.02 -19.86
CA GLU A 137 3.85 9.25 -20.22
C GLU A 137 2.64 9.50 -19.35
#